data_0e7e43be4fb382390dc17849bbfaf212
#
_entry.id   0e7e43be4fb382390dc17849bbfaf212
#
_cell.length_a   1.000
_cell.length_b   1.000
_cell.length_c   1.000
_cell.angle_alpha   90.00
_cell.angle_beta   90.00
_cell.angle_gamma   90.00
#
_symmetry.space_group_name_H-M   'P 1'
#
loop_
_entity.id
_entity.type
_entity.pdbx_description
1 polymer ?
#
loop_
_entity_poly.entity_id
_entity_poly.type
_entity_poly.pdbx_seq_one_letter_code
_entity_poly.pdbx_strand_id
1 'polypeptide(L)'
;MAKRAFTIDTGKEKIPVEGHAHQNVAVKYLMKRRRSLLMTKDPAKVEKLFAEVPKKISIVGANVTKTYKVSWERVGTGEFPGARFTFTLDEA
;
A
#
# COMPACT_ATOMS: atom_id res chain seq x y z
N MET A 1 -15.59 -16.31 9.45
CA MET A 1 -15.15 -16.83 8.16
C MET A 1 -13.65 -17.05 8.16
N ALA A 2 -13.23 -18.13 7.56
CA ALA A 2 -11.81 -18.44 7.49
C ALA A 2 -11.06 -17.47 6.57
N LYS A 3 -9.91 -17.01 7.00
CA LYS A 3 -9.02 -16.22 6.18
C LYS A 3 -8.37 -17.10 5.13
N ARG A 4 -8.11 -16.56 3.97
CA ARG A 4 -7.45 -17.25 2.87
C ARG A 4 -6.02 -16.74 2.72
N ALA A 5 -5.17 -17.58 2.15
CA ALA A 5 -3.80 -17.20 1.86
C ALA A 5 -3.74 -16.39 0.57
N PHE A 6 -3.05 -15.26 0.63
CA PHE A 6 -2.80 -14.40 -0.52
C PHE A 6 -1.32 -14.05 -0.59
N THR A 7 -0.86 -13.66 -1.76
CA THR A 7 0.48 -13.14 -1.96
C THR A 7 0.38 -11.76 -2.59
N ILE A 8 1.05 -10.80 -1.98
CA ILE A 8 1.14 -9.43 -2.51
C ILE A 8 2.40 -9.35 -3.35
N ASP A 9 2.25 -9.06 -4.64
CA ASP A 9 3.36 -8.88 -5.56
C ASP A 9 3.48 -7.40 -5.90
N THR A 10 4.56 -6.77 -5.45
CA THR A 10 4.82 -5.35 -5.68
C THR A 10 5.72 -5.11 -6.90
N GLY A 11 6.13 -6.18 -7.58
CA GLY A 11 7.10 -6.10 -8.65
C GLY A 11 8.54 -6.21 -8.17
N LYS A 12 8.80 -5.91 -6.91
CA LYS A 12 10.13 -6.03 -6.29
C LYS A 12 10.20 -7.19 -5.30
N GLU A 13 9.07 -7.51 -4.68
CA GLU A 13 9.02 -8.58 -3.68
C GLU A 13 7.65 -9.24 -3.68
N LYS A 14 7.59 -10.42 -3.11
CA LYS A 14 6.34 -11.15 -2.91
C LYS A 14 6.15 -11.38 -1.43
N ILE A 15 5.01 -10.96 -0.90
CA ILE A 15 4.74 -11.00 0.53
C ILE A 15 3.54 -11.91 0.79
N PRO A 16 3.72 -13.03 1.52
CA PRO A 16 2.60 -13.88 1.88
C PRO A 16 1.79 -13.24 3.00
N VAL A 17 0.48 -13.23 2.85
CA VAL A 17 -0.44 -12.65 3.83
C VAL A 17 -1.72 -13.48 3.91
N GLU A 18 -2.52 -13.24 4.92
CA GLU A 18 -3.85 -13.80 5.05
C GLU A 18 -4.88 -12.69 5.00
N GLY A 19 -6.04 -12.97 4.42
CA GLY A 19 -7.11 -11.99 4.31
C GLY A 19 -8.41 -12.60 3.82
N HIS A 20 -9.42 -11.76 3.65
CA HIS A 20 -10.76 -12.20 3.25
C HIS A 20 -11.01 -12.04 1.76
N ALA A 21 -10.42 -11.03 1.13
CA ALA A 21 -10.62 -10.74 -0.29
C ALA A 21 -9.40 -10.02 -0.85
N HIS A 22 -9.25 -10.04 -2.17
CA HIS A 22 -8.12 -9.40 -2.85
C HIS A 22 -8.03 -7.91 -2.50
N GLN A 23 -9.13 -7.19 -2.63
CA GLN A 23 -9.15 -5.76 -2.34
C GLN A 23 -8.83 -5.47 -0.87
N ASN A 24 -9.35 -6.28 0.04
CA ASN A 24 -9.10 -6.14 1.48
C ASN A 24 -7.59 -6.28 1.79
N VAL A 25 -6.95 -7.26 1.19
CA VAL A 25 -5.51 -7.49 1.34
C VAL A 25 -4.71 -6.30 0.81
N ALA A 26 -5.08 -5.81 -0.38
CA ALA A 26 -4.43 -4.66 -0.99
C ALA A 26 -4.54 -3.42 -0.10
N VAL A 27 -5.74 -3.11 0.37
CA VAL A 27 -5.98 -1.95 1.24
C VAL A 27 -5.17 -2.04 2.53
N LYS A 28 -5.17 -3.19 3.18
CA LYS A 28 -4.41 -3.37 4.42
C LYS A 28 -2.92 -3.14 4.23
N TYR A 29 -2.36 -3.66 3.15
CA TYR A 29 -0.95 -3.48 2.84
C TYR A 29 -0.61 -2.00 2.64
N LEU A 30 -1.43 -1.30 1.86
CA LEU A 30 -1.21 0.11 1.56
C LEU A 30 -1.42 1.00 2.80
N MET A 31 -2.33 0.63 3.68
CA MET A 31 -2.51 1.35 4.94
C MET A 31 -1.30 1.23 5.85
N LYS A 32 -0.63 0.09 5.85
CA LYS A 32 0.64 -0.06 6.59
C LYS A 32 1.71 0.86 6.03
N ARG A 33 1.82 0.97 4.69
CA ARG A 33 2.77 1.88 4.05
C ARG A 33 2.45 3.34 4.38
N ARG A 34 1.18 3.70 4.32
CA ARG A 34 0.73 5.04 4.68
C ARG A 34 1.08 5.36 6.15
N ARG A 35 0.85 4.41 7.04
CA ARG A 35 1.17 4.59 8.46
C ARG A 35 2.67 4.81 8.67
N SER A 36 3.51 4.06 7.97
CA SER A 36 4.96 4.26 8.05
C SER A 36 5.36 5.67 7.63
N LEU A 37 4.75 6.20 6.57
CA LEU A 37 4.98 7.57 6.13
C LEU A 37 4.58 8.59 7.20
N LEU A 38 3.42 8.40 7.81
CA LEU A 38 2.89 9.32 8.82
C LEU A 38 3.69 9.30 10.12
N MET A 39 4.30 8.18 10.46
CA MET A 39 5.06 8.03 11.69
C MET A 39 6.53 8.41 11.55
N THR A 40 7.00 8.67 10.35
CA THR A 40 8.38 9.08 10.12
C THR A 40 8.50 10.58 10.32
N LYS A 41 9.39 10.99 11.21
CA LYS A 41 9.56 12.39 11.57
C LYS A 41 10.61 13.13 10.71
N ASP A 42 11.50 12.40 10.07
CA ASP A 42 12.56 12.96 9.24
C ASP A 42 12.05 13.24 7.83
N PRO A 43 12.01 14.51 7.37
CA PRO A 43 11.52 14.84 6.04
C PRO A 43 12.26 14.13 4.91
N ALA A 44 13.57 13.94 5.03
CA ALA A 44 14.34 13.23 4.02
C ALA A 44 13.93 11.77 3.90
N LYS A 45 13.68 11.12 5.03
CA LYS A 45 13.19 9.72 5.04
C LYS A 45 11.78 9.63 4.47
N VAL A 46 10.92 10.59 4.77
CA VAL A 46 9.56 10.63 4.22
C VAL A 46 9.60 10.70 2.70
N GLU A 47 10.43 11.56 2.14
CA GLU A 47 10.56 11.69 0.69
C GLU A 47 11.06 10.38 0.06
N LYS A 48 12.04 9.74 0.68
CA LYS A 48 12.56 8.46 0.20
C LYS A 48 11.50 7.37 0.25
N LEU A 49 10.78 7.26 1.37
CA LEU A 49 9.72 6.26 1.51
C LEU A 49 8.58 6.52 0.55
N PHE A 50 8.21 7.78 0.35
CA PHE A 50 7.16 8.14 -0.60
C PHE A 50 7.54 7.80 -2.03
N ALA A 51 8.81 7.96 -2.39
CA ALA A 51 9.30 7.57 -3.72
C ALA A 51 9.29 6.05 -3.93
N GLU A 52 9.36 5.28 -2.83
CA GLU A 52 9.38 3.82 -2.88
C GLU A 52 8.00 3.16 -2.76
N VAL A 53 6.93 3.95 -2.52
CA VAL A 53 5.59 3.35 -2.41
C VAL A 53 5.20 2.72 -3.74
N PRO A 54 4.55 1.55 -3.69
CA PRO A 54 4.15 0.88 -4.94
C PRO A 54 3.04 1.64 -5.63
N LYS A 55 3.16 1.80 -6.95
CA LYS A 55 2.13 2.42 -7.78
C LYS A 55 1.24 1.38 -8.45
N LYS A 56 1.64 0.12 -8.38
CA LYS A 56 0.90 -0.99 -8.94
C LYS A 56 1.21 -2.23 -8.10
N ILE A 57 0.17 -2.92 -7.67
CA ILE A 57 0.33 -4.15 -6.92
C ILE A 57 -0.59 -5.23 -7.48
N SER A 58 -0.14 -6.46 -7.40
CA SER A 58 -0.95 -7.63 -7.78
C SER A 58 -1.21 -8.47 -6.55
N ILE A 59 -2.43 -8.92 -6.39
CA ILE A 59 -2.82 -9.80 -5.29
C ILE A 59 -3.17 -11.16 -5.86
N VAL A 60 -2.38 -12.16 -5.50
CA VAL A 60 -2.55 -13.54 -5.96
C VAL A 60 -3.22 -14.35 -4.84
N GLY A 61 -4.31 -15.01 -5.16
CA GLY A 61 -4.98 -15.89 -4.21
C GLY A 61 -6.23 -16.50 -4.80
N ALA A 62 -6.68 -17.62 -4.24
CA ALA A 62 -7.88 -18.34 -4.69
C ALA A 62 -7.89 -18.62 -6.20
N ASN A 63 -6.72 -18.91 -6.77
CA ASN A 63 -6.51 -19.16 -8.22
C ASN A 63 -6.84 -17.95 -9.09
N VAL A 64 -6.87 -16.75 -8.51
CA VAL A 64 -7.16 -15.51 -9.22
C VAL A 64 -6.09 -14.49 -8.86
N THR A 65 -5.62 -13.75 -9.85
CA THR A 65 -4.70 -12.64 -9.65
C THR A 65 -5.43 -11.35 -10.03
N LYS A 66 -5.49 -10.42 -9.10
CA LYS A 66 -6.07 -9.09 -9.36
C LYS A 66 -4.98 -8.05 -9.24
N THR A 67 -4.90 -7.18 -10.23
CA THR A 67 -3.92 -6.10 -10.27
C THR A 67 -4.62 -4.78 -10.03
N TYR A 68 -4.02 -3.96 -9.18
CA TYR A 68 -4.56 -2.64 -8.84
C TYR A 68 -3.53 -1.57 -9.15
N LYS A 69 -4.00 -0.46 -9.72
CA LYS A 69 -3.21 0.76 -9.83
C LYS A 69 -3.41 1.56 -8.56
N VAL A 70 -2.34 2.05 -8.00
CA VAL A 70 -2.36 2.82 -6.75
C VAL A 70 -1.94 4.24 -7.06
N SER A 71 -2.85 5.17 -6.80
CA SER A 71 -2.56 6.60 -6.93
C SER A 71 -2.35 7.17 -5.53
N TRP A 72 -1.20 7.79 -5.32
CA TRP A 72 -0.85 8.41 -4.05
C TRP A 72 -0.96 9.91 -4.16
N GLU A 73 -1.50 10.54 -3.15
CA GLU A 73 -1.62 11.98 -3.06
C GLU A 73 -1.04 12.47 -1.75
N ARG A 74 -0.23 13.49 -1.82
CA ARG A 74 0.32 14.17 -0.66
C ARG A 74 -0.44 15.48 -0.46
N VAL A 75 -1.07 15.63 0.71
CA VAL A 75 -1.85 16.81 1.06
C VAL A 75 -1.21 17.45 2.30
N GLY A 76 -1.02 18.76 2.27
CA GLY A 76 -0.52 19.50 3.42
C GLY A 76 0.90 20.01 3.24
N THR A 77 1.33 20.85 4.20
CA THR A 77 2.56 21.62 4.15
C THR A 77 3.70 20.90 4.82
N GLY A 78 4.12 19.88 4.70
CA GLY A 78 5.36 19.27 5.19
C GLY A 78 5.75 19.48 6.65
N GLU A 79 5.06 20.31 7.39
CA GLU A 79 5.29 20.44 8.82
C GLU A 79 4.58 19.33 9.56
N PHE A 80 5.31 18.65 10.43
CA PHE A 80 4.73 17.58 11.21
C PHE A 80 3.80 18.17 12.30
N PRO A 81 2.55 17.66 12.44
CA PRO A 81 1.93 16.55 11.74
C PRO A 81 1.17 16.92 10.44
N GLY A 82 1.56 17.94 9.77
CA GLY A 82 0.80 18.54 8.68
C GLY A 82 0.72 17.77 7.37
N ALA A 83 1.70 16.95 7.07
CA ALA A 83 1.67 16.19 5.82
C ALA A 83 0.72 15.00 5.94
N ARG A 84 -0.19 14.88 4.99
CA ARG A 84 -1.11 13.75 4.89
C ARG A 84 -0.88 13.04 3.59
N PHE A 85 -0.98 11.73 3.65
CA PHE A 85 -0.86 10.88 2.47
C PHE A 85 -2.16 10.10 2.30
N THR A 86 -2.69 10.13 1.10
CA THR A 86 -3.88 9.35 0.75
C THR A 86 -3.57 8.50 -0.45
N PHE A 87 -4.30 7.41 -0.62
CA PHE A 87 -4.15 6.57 -1.79
C PHE A 87 -5.51 6.16 -2.31
N THR A 88 -5.56 5.90 -3.61
CA THR A 88 -6.76 5.40 -4.29
C THR A 88 -6.37 4.15 -5.06
N LEU A 89 -7.22 3.14 -5.00
CA LEU A 89 -7.05 1.90 -5.73
C LEU A 89 -8.01 1.84 -6.91
N ASP A 90 -7.46 1.54 -8.07
CA ASP A 90 -8.26 1.26 -9.27
C ASP A 90 -7.88 -0.12 -9.79
N GLU A 91 -8.87 -0.96 -10.02
CA GLU A 91 -8.65 -2.27 -10.61
C GLU A 91 -8.21 -2.10 -12.05
N ALA A 92 -7.07 -2.71 -12.37
CA ALA A 92 -6.50 -2.61 -13.69
C ALA A 92 -7.06 -3.69 -14.64
#